data_345e328136e2b50750a141de6c736970
#
_entry.id   345e328136e2b50750a141de6c736970
#
_cell.length_a   1.000
_cell.length_b   1.000
_cell.length_c   1.000
_cell.angle_alpha   90.00
_cell.angle_beta   90.00
_cell.angle_gamma   90.00
#
_symmetry.space_group_name_H-M   'P 1'
#
loop_
_entity.id
_entity.type
_entity.pdbx_description
1 polymer ?
#
loop_
_entity_poly.entity_id
_entity_poly.type
_entity_poly.pdbx_seq_one_letter_code
_entity_poly.pdbx_strand_id
1 'polypeptide(L)'
;MFTFIPMGGGNAIRLFVPDFDAFGRIEVQDWCYIGCNSQIMPGVTIGKGSIVAAGAIVTQSVPPYSVVGGNPARIIGSTQEYMTRNTKYNLHCKRMGRKEKMRFLLSVDASKLIRKPYMK
;
A
#
# COMPACT_ATOMS: atom_id res chain seq x y z
N MET A 1 2.77 -11.36 8.34
CA MET A 1 3.73 -10.64 9.21
C MET A 1 2.97 -9.72 10.15
N PHE A 2 3.41 -9.64 11.38
CA PHE A 2 2.82 -8.71 12.35
C PHE A 2 3.89 -8.12 13.28
N THR A 3 3.56 -6.99 13.89
CA THR A 3 4.39 -6.33 14.89
C THR A 3 3.52 -5.60 15.90
N PHE A 4 4.09 -5.33 17.07
CA PHE A 4 3.40 -4.56 18.12
C PHE A 4 3.89 -3.11 18.07
N ILE A 5 2.94 -2.18 18.03
CA ILE A 5 3.23 -0.75 17.95
C ILE A 5 2.51 -0.04 19.10
N PRO A 6 3.22 0.82 19.85
CA PRO A 6 2.55 1.60 20.88
C PRO A 6 1.54 2.57 20.31
N MET A 7 0.44 2.77 21.02
CA MET A 7 -0.56 3.75 20.65
C MET A 7 0.00 5.17 20.77
N GLY A 8 -0.27 6.01 19.78
CA GLY A 8 0.08 7.42 19.85
C GLY A 8 -0.71 8.16 20.93
N GLY A 9 -0.16 9.27 21.43
CA GLY A 9 -0.84 10.10 22.43
C GLY A 9 -0.67 9.63 23.86
N GLY A 10 0.07 8.58 24.10
CA GLY A 10 0.24 8.02 25.45
C GLY A 10 0.76 9.02 26.47
N ASN A 11 1.68 9.90 26.08
CA ASN A 11 2.19 10.91 27.01
C ASN A 11 1.10 11.87 27.50
N ALA A 12 0.19 12.28 26.63
CA ALA A 12 -0.92 13.13 27.03
C ALA A 12 -1.87 12.42 28.00
N ILE A 13 -2.15 11.16 27.74
CA ILE A 13 -3.00 10.33 28.62
C ILE A 13 -2.36 10.14 30.00
N ARG A 14 -1.02 9.98 30.05
CA ARG A 14 -0.28 9.80 31.30
C ARG A 14 -0.35 11.01 32.22
N LEU A 15 -0.74 12.17 31.72
CA LEU A 15 -1.07 13.31 32.60
C LEU A 15 -2.20 12.96 33.57
N PHE A 16 -3.14 12.13 33.12
CA PHE A 16 -4.32 11.74 33.91
C PHE A 16 -4.20 10.30 34.46
N VAL A 17 -3.56 9.44 33.72
CA VAL A 17 -3.34 8.02 34.05
C VAL A 17 -1.85 7.72 33.91
N PRO A 18 -1.04 7.92 34.98
CA PRO A 18 0.43 7.91 34.86
C PRO A 18 1.04 6.61 34.36
N ASP A 19 0.39 5.47 34.55
CA ASP A 19 0.88 4.18 34.13
C ASP A 19 0.26 3.69 32.80
N PHE A 20 -0.43 4.61 32.08
CA PHE A 20 -1.06 4.23 30.82
C PHE A 20 -0.02 3.76 29.80
N ASP A 21 -0.29 2.60 29.21
CA ASP A 21 0.52 2.03 28.13
C ASP A 21 -0.33 1.08 27.31
N ALA A 22 -0.51 1.42 26.02
CA ALA A 22 -1.38 0.64 25.14
C ALA A 22 -0.67 0.34 23.83
N PHE A 23 -0.90 -0.84 23.29
CA PHE A 23 -0.29 -1.33 22.08
C PHE A 23 -1.35 -1.89 21.13
N GLY A 24 -1.13 -1.73 19.84
CA GLY A 24 -1.90 -2.43 18.84
C GLY A 24 -0.99 -3.34 18.02
N ARG A 25 -1.54 -4.46 17.57
CA ARG A 25 -0.83 -5.34 16.65
C ARG A 25 -1.14 -4.91 15.22
N ILE A 26 -0.10 -4.71 14.43
CA ILE A 26 -0.24 -4.52 12.98
C ILE A 26 0.02 -5.86 12.31
N GLU A 27 -0.89 -6.30 11.47
CA GLU A 27 -0.75 -7.52 10.68
C GLU A 27 -0.89 -7.19 9.20
N VAL A 28 0.05 -7.67 8.39
CA VAL A 28 -0.02 -7.58 6.94
C VAL A 28 -0.08 -9.00 6.41
N GLN A 29 -1.19 -9.34 5.78
CA GLN A 29 -1.40 -10.69 5.23
C GLN A 29 -0.69 -10.83 3.89
N ASP A 30 -0.75 -12.05 3.32
CA ASP A 30 0.04 -12.39 2.13
C ASP A 30 -0.39 -11.58 0.91
N TRP A 31 0.57 -11.36 0.01
CA TRP A 31 0.37 -10.72 -1.29
C TRP A 31 -0.10 -9.28 -1.22
N CYS A 32 0.15 -8.58 -0.13
CA CYS A 32 -0.15 -7.16 -0.02
C CYS A 32 0.95 -6.31 -0.62
N TYR A 33 0.57 -5.16 -1.16
CA TYR A 33 1.50 -4.11 -1.56
C TYR A 33 1.31 -2.91 -0.65
N ILE A 34 2.40 -2.45 -0.06
CA ILE A 34 2.38 -1.29 0.82
C ILE A 34 3.16 -0.17 0.13
N GLY A 35 2.45 0.86 -0.30
CA GLY A 35 3.05 1.97 -1.03
C GLY A 35 4.01 2.81 -0.19
N CYS A 36 4.95 3.47 -0.86
CA CYS A 36 5.95 4.30 -0.20
C CYS A 36 5.31 5.38 0.67
N ASN A 37 5.93 5.66 1.82
CA ASN A 37 5.49 6.71 2.75
C ASN A 37 4.07 6.54 3.27
N SER A 38 3.47 5.36 3.15
CA SER A 38 2.21 5.07 3.82
C SER A 38 2.46 4.80 5.30
N GLN A 39 1.47 5.10 6.13
CA GLN A 39 1.51 4.86 7.56
C GLN A 39 0.35 3.96 7.95
N ILE A 40 0.65 2.94 8.73
CA ILE A 40 -0.34 1.98 9.21
C ILE A 40 -0.42 2.10 10.73
N MET A 41 -1.62 2.41 11.21
CA MET A 41 -1.82 2.69 12.63
C MET A 41 -1.90 1.39 13.45
N PRO A 42 -1.59 1.47 14.76
CA PRO A 42 -1.70 0.33 15.66
C PRO A 42 -3.09 -0.32 15.60
N GLY A 43 -3.13 -1.64 15.57
CA GLY A 43 -4.36 -2.41 15.56
C GLY A 43 -4.93 -2.71 14.18
N VAL A 44 -4.30 -2.22 13.11
CA VAL A 44 -4.77 -2.40 11.73
C VAL A 44 -4.29 -3.73 11.17
N THR A 45 -5.19 -4.45 10.52
CA THR A 45 -4.89 -5.63 9.68
C THR A 45 -5.07 -5.24 8.22
N ILE A 46 -4.06 -5.52 7.41
CA ILE A 46 -4.16 -5.38 5.95
C ILE A 46 -4.50 -6.75 5.39
N GLY A 47 -5.70 -6.89 4.84
CA GLY A 47 -6.20 -8.14 4.31
C GLY A 47 -5.44 -8.61 3.08
N LYS A 48 -5.41 -9.93 2.88
CA LYS A 48 -4.67 -10.59 1.80
C LYS A 48 -4.93 -9.92 0.44
N GLY A 49 -3.86 -9.76 -0.33
CA GLY A 49 -3.94 -9.26 -1.70
C GLY A 49 -4.35 -7.82 -1.84
N SER A 50 -4.31 -7.04 -0.76
CA SER A 50 -4.71 -5.63 -0.78
C SER A 50 -3.56 -4.73 -1.19
N ILE A 51 -3.91 -3.54 -1.67
CA ILE A 51 -2.96 -2.52 -2.11
C ILE A 51 -3.20 -1.26 -1.28
N VAL A 52 -2.14 -0.81 -0.60
CA VAL A 52 -2.13 0.47 0.10
C VAL A 52 -1.38 1.47 -0.76
N ALA A 53 -2.06 2.53 -1.19
CA ALA A 53 -1.48 3.54 -2.05
C ALA A 53 -0.38 4.32 -1.31
N ALA A 54 0.59 4.85 -2.07
CA ALA A 54 1.66 5.67 -1.52
C ALA A 54 1.09 6.85 -0.74
N GLY A 55 1.69 7.15 0.41
CA GLY A 55 1.30 8.27 1.26
C GLY A 55 -0.01 8.07 2.04
N ALA A 56 -0.64 6.91 1.96
CA ALA A 56 -1.90 6.66 2.66
C ALA A 56 -1.70 6.57 4.18
N ILE A 57 -2.67 7.07 4.93
CA ILE A 57 -2.70 6.95 6.40
C ILE A 57 -3.83 5.98 6.76
N VAL A 58 -3.47 4.72 7.03
CA VAL A 58 -4.43 3.64 7.25
C VAL A 58 -4.80 3.56 8.71
N THR A 59 -6.02 3.97 9.04
CA THR A 59 -6.52 4.04 10.42
C THR A 59 -7.51 2.94 10.74
N GLN A 60 -7.97 2.19 9.76
CA GLN A 60 -8.90 1.08 9.91
C GLN A 60 -8.37 -0.14 9.16
N SER A 61 -8.77 -1.33 9.61
CA SER A 61 -8.37 -2.56 8.93
C SER A 61 -8.92 -2.61 7.52
N VAL A 62 -8.15 -3.18 6.60
CA VAL A 62 -8.44 -3.22 5.18
C VAL A 62 -8.93 -4.61 4.81
N PRO A 63 -10.15 -4.73 4.22
CA PRO A 63 -10.64 -6.03 3.77
C PRO A 63 -9.73 -6.63 2.69
N PRO A 64 -9.70 -7.95 2.56
CA PRO A 64 -8.91 -8.58 1.50
C PRO A 64 -9.25 -8.06 0.11
N TYR A 65 -8.23 -8.02 -0.75
CA TYR A 65 -8.36 -7.65 -2.17
C TYR A 65 -8.92 -6.25 -2.40
N SER A 66 -8.64 -5.33 -1.49
CA SER A 66 -9.07 -3.94 -1.58
C SER A 66 -7.90 -3.03 -1.90
N VAL A 67 -8.20 -1.94 -2.60
CA VAL A 67 -7.24 -0.84 -2.81
C VAL A 67 -7.68 0.33 -1.94
N VAL A 68 -6.77 0.80 -1.09
CA VAL A 68 -7.05 1.92 -0.19
C VAL A 68 -6.04 3.04 -0.41
N GLY A 69 -6.49 4.27 -0.20
CA GLY A 69 -5.61 5.44 -0.35
C GLY A 69 -6.18 6.66 0.37
N GLY A 70 -5.33 7.66 0.51
CA GLY A 70 -5.71 8.94 1.11
C GLY A 70 -5.41 9.04 2.60
N ASN A 71 -5.80 10.16 3.19
CA ASN A 71 -5.63 10.46 4.60
C ASN A 71 -6.93 11.09 5.16
N PRO A 72 -7.69 10.38 6.02
CA PRO A 72 -7.53 8.97 6.34
C PRO A 72 -7.82 8.08 5.11
N ALA A 73 -7.18 6.93 5.04
CA ALA A 73 -7.35 6.04 3.89
C ALA A 73 -8.77 5.52 3.78
N ARG A 74 -9.26 5.45 2.55
CA ARG A 74 -10.57 4.90 2.19
C ARG A 74 -10.42 3.86 1.11
N ILE A 75 -11.38 2.96 0.98
CA ILE A 75 -11.43 2.02 -0.13
C ILE A 75 -11.70 2.80 -1.41
N ILE A 76 -10.79 2.71 -2.37
CA ILE A 76 -10.91 3.40 -3.67
C ILE A 76 -11.09 2.44 -4.83
N GLY A 77 -11.11 1.14 -4.54
CA GLY A 77 -11.34 0.12 -5.55
C GLY A 77 -11.01 -1.26 -5.01
N SER A 78 -10.96 -2.22 -5.93
CA SER A 78 -10.51 -3.58 -5.63
C SER A 78 -9.23 -3.90 -6.37
N THR A 79 -8.50 -4.89 -5.85
CA THR A 79 -7.29 -5.38 -6.52
C THR A 79 -7.63 -5.92 -7.91
N GLN A 80 -8.80 -6.54 -8.09
CA GLN A 80 -9.22 -7.04 -9.38
C GLN A 80 -9.44 -5.90 -10.38
N GLU A 81 -10.10 -4.84 -9.97
CA GLU A 81 -10.27 -3.65 -10.83
C GLU A 81 -8.93 -3.02 -11.19
N TYR A 82 -8.05 -2.92 -10.22
CA TYR A 82 -6.69 -2.40 -10.44
C TYR A 82 -5.92 -3.26 -11.45
N MET A 83 -5.99 -4.58 -11.31
CA MET A 83 -5.38 -5.52 -12.24
C MET A 83 -5.95 -5.34 -13.65
N THR A 84 -7.26 -5.28 -13.79
CA THR A 84 -7.93 -5.15 -15.08
C THR A 84 -7.49 -3.88 -15.81
N ARG A 85 -7.40 -2.75 -15.09
CA ARG A 85 -6.96 -1.49 -15.68
C ARG A 85 -5.50 -1.51 -16.13
N ASN A 86 -4.65 -2.31 -15.47
CA ASN A 86 -3.22 -2.27 -15.70
C ASN A 86 -2.68 -3.44 -16.54
N THR A 87 -3.51 -4.45 -16.84
CA THR A 87 -3.09 -5.61 -17.61
C THR A 87 -2.54 -5.21 -18.98
N LYS A 88 -3.09 -4.20 -19.61
CA LYS A 88 -2.63 -3.69 -20.92
C LYS A 88 -1.19 -3.18 -20.91
N TYR A 89 -0.65 -2.84 -19.74
CA TYR A 89 0.72 -2.36 -19.61
C TYR A 89 1.72 -3.49 -19.32
N ASN A 90 1.25 -4.74 -19.26
CA ASN A 90 2.13 -5.85 -18.99
C ASN A 90 3.07 -6.09 -20.16
N LEU A 91 4.37 -5.89 -19.93
CA LEU A 91 5.41 -6.07 -20.94
C LEU A 91 5.99 -7.47 -20.94
N HIS A 92 5.53 -8.34 -20.02
CA HIS A 92 6.01 -9.73 -19.88
C HIS A 92 7.53 -9.84 -19.72
N CYS A 93 8.16 -8.84 -19.09
CA CYS A 93 9.61 -8.78 -18.93
C CYS A 93 10.10 -9.09 -17.52
N LYS A 94 9.24 -9.66 -16.67
CA LYS A 94 9.58 -9.93 -15.26
C LYS A 94 10.82 -10.82 -15.12
N ARG A 95 11.01 -11.78 -16.02
CA ARG A 95 12.09 -12.77 -15.93
C ARG A 95 13.38 -12.32 -16.60
N MET A 96 13.39 -11.16 -17.25
CA MET A 96 14.60 -10.64 -17.88
C MET A 96 15.61 -10.17 -16.83
N GLY A 97 16.91 -10.38 -17.11
CA GLY A 97 17.98 -9.80 -16.33
C GLY A 97 18.01 -8.28 -16.48
N ARG A 98 18.76 -7.61 -15.59
CA ARG A 98 18.77 -6.13 -15.51
C ARG A 98 19.20 -5.49 -16.84
N LYS A 99 20.31 -5.98 -17.46
CA LYS A 99 20.81 -5.41 -18.70
C LYS A 99 19.87 -5.67 -19.87
N GLU A 100 19.35 -6.88 -19.98
CA GLU A 100 18.39 -7.25 -21.01
C GLU A 100 17.12 -6.41 -20.91
N LYS A 101 16.60 -6.26 -19.69
CA LYS A 101 15.41 -5.44 -19.45
C LYS A 101 15.64 -3.99 -19.85
N MET A 102 16.79 -3.42 -19.51
CA MET A 102 17.10 -2.03 -19.87
C MET A 102 17.12 -1.86 -21.40
N ARG A 103 17.77 -2.76 -22.12
CA ARG A 103 17.78 -2.72 -23.59
C ARG A 103 16.37 -2.84 -24.15
N PHE A 104 15.57 -3.76 -23.60
CA PHE A 104 14.19 -3.94 -24.03
C PHE A 104 13.37 -2.66 -23.81
N LEU A 105 13.48 -2.04 -22.64
CA LEU A 105 12.71 -0.82 -22.32
C LEU A 105 13.09 0.36 -23.20
N LEU A 106 14.37 0.45 -23.60
CA LEU A 106 14.83 1.51 -24.50
C LEU A 106 14.32 1.35 -25.93
N SER A 107 13.96 0.12 -26.32
CA SER A 107 13.49 -0.19 -27.68
C SER A 107 11.98 -0.39 -27.80
N VAL A 108 11.26 -0.50 -26.66
CA VAL A 108 9.83 -0.76 -26.69
C VAL A 108 9.07 0.50 -27.16
N ASP A 109 7.97 0.29 -27.87
CA ASP A 109 7.10 1.38 -28.30
C ASP A 109 6.56 2.13 -27.07
N ALA A 110 6.70 3.44 -27.07
CA ALA A 110 6.28 4.30 -25.97
C ALA A 110 4.78 4.14 -25.64
N SER A 111 3.96 3.74 -26.61
CA SER A 111 2.52 3.50 -26.37
C SER A 111 2.26 2.34 -25.42
N LYS A 112 3.24 1.44 -25.23
CA LYS A 112 3.14 0.30 -24.30
C LYS A 112 3.53 0.65 -22.89
N LEU A 113 4.09 1.82 -22.65
CA LEU A 113 4.50 2.29 -21.34
C LEU A 113 3.37 3.08 -20.67
N ILE A 114 3.36 3.08 -19.33
CA ILE A 114 2.38 3.86 -18.58
C ILE A 114 2.62 5.34 -18.81
N ARG A 115 1.55 6.08 -19.14
CA ARG A 115 1.60 7.53 -19.28
C ARG A 115 0.39 8.13 -18.58
N LYS A 116 0.64 9.07 -17.69
CA LYS A 116 -0.43 9.74 -16.95
C LYS A 116 -0.95 10.95 -17.72
N PRO A 117 -2.27 11.18 -17.75
CA PRO A 117 -2.82 12.40 -18.34
C PRO A 117 -2.42 13.62 -17.51
N TYR A 118 -2.49 14.79 -18.13
CA TYR A 118 -2.27 16.04 -17.40
C TYR A 118 -3.38 16.27 -16.40
N MET A 119 -3.02 16.90 -15.28
CA MET A 119 -4.01 17.36 -14.32
C MET A 119 -4.88 18.45 -14.93
N LYS A 120 -6.14 18.47 -14.54
CA LYS A 120 -7.09 19.51 -14.96
C LYS A 120 -7.15 20.63 -13.93
#